data_d92dad6d08c8186218a971b7a5459945
#
_entry.id   d92dad6d08c8186218a971b7a5459945
#
_cell.length_a   1.000
_cell.length_b   1.000
_cell.length_c   1.000
_cell.angle_alpha   90.00
_cell.angle_beta   90.00
_cell.angle_gamma   90.00
#
_symmetry.space_group_name_H-M   'P 1'
#
loop_
_entity.id
_entity.type
_entity.pdbx_description
1 polymer ?
#
loop_
_entity_poly.entity_id
_entity_poly.type
_entity_poly.pdbx_seq_one_letter_code
_entity_poly.pdbx_strand_id
1 'polypeptide(L)'
;MAGHIVPGLLRGAITARIGHTAYVVTFSVTSLFLLGWVIYEVRHADFITLWPYEIWQNHVTLTFMLPACILWAAAIIQPCPLSIGRKKGFDPARPGINRLTRHPLLLGMMLWGLGHIVPNGDLVAFMFFGGATVFAIAGFWRMEQIRARHMDVAEYKAILDGTRRFDVAGLAKGALGWRDIGLGILLYVVFLWAHPYVIGVDPSAVIGG
;
A
#
# COMPACT_ATOMS: atom_id res chain seq x y z
N MET A 1 14.73 0.89 6.99
CA MET A 1 13.92 2.05 7.42
C MET A 1 14.69 3.37 7.44
N ALA A 2 15.96 3.43 7.86
CA ALA A 2 16.74 4.68 7.85
C ALA A 2 16.83 5.36 6.47
N GLY A 3 16.92 4.59 5.39
CA GLY A 3 17.03 5.11 4.02
C GLY A 3 15.85 5.97 3.53
N HIS A 4 14.69 5.90 4.19
CA HIS A 4 13.53 6.73 3.86
C HIS A 4 13.27 7.85 4.87
N ILE A 5 13.70 7.69 6.13
CA ILE A 5 13.49 8.67 7.19
C ILE A 5 14.48 9.84 7.05
N VAL A 6 15.76 9.54 6.85
CA VAL A 6 16.80 10.57 6.76
C VAL A 6 16.64 11.50 5.55
N PRO A 7 16.40 11.00 4.31
CA PRO A 7 16.08 11.88 3.18
C PRO A 7 14.80 12.69 3.38
N GLY A 8 13.82 12.16 4.10
CA GLY A 8 12.58 12.87 4.45
C GLY A 8 12.84 14.07 5.38
N LEU A 9 13.72 13.93 6.35
CA LEU A 9 14.11 15.00 7.27
C LEU A 9 14.96 16.06 6.57
N LEU A 10 15.83 15.67 5.65
CA LEU A 10 16.73 16.55 4.89
C LEU A 10 16.13 17.06 3.58
N ARG A 11 14.87 16.69 3.26
CA ARG A 11 14.21 17.02 2.01
C ARG A 11 14.34 18.50 1.62
N GLY A 12 14.07 19.40 2.56
CA GLY A 12 14.13 20.83 2.32
C GLY A 12 15.51 21.28 1.86
N ALA A 13 16.55 20.86 2.58
CA ALA A 13 17.94 21.22 2.27
C ALA A 13 18.42 20.62 0.96
N ILE A 14 18.08 19.35 0.69
CA ILE A 14 18.47 18.67 -0.55
C ILE A 14 17.74 19.28 -1.75
N THR A 15 16.42 19.49 -1.65
CA THR A 15 15.60 20.09 -2.72
C THR A 15 16.06 21.51 -3.07
N ALA A 16 16.48 22.28 -2.06
CA ALA A 16 17.03 23.62 -2.27
C ALA A 16 18.34 23.60 -3.10
N ARG A 17 19.11 22.52 -3.00
CA ARG A 17 20.41 22.39 -3.71
C ARG A 17 20.28 21.80 -5.12
N ILE A 18 19.51 20.73 -5.30
CA ILE A 18 19.43 19.98 -6.56
C ILE A 18 18.11 20.17 -7.31
N GLY A 19 17.15 20.90 -6.75
CA GLY A 19 15.82 21.08 -7.30
C GLY A 19 14.86 19.93 -6.98
N HIS A 20 13.56 20.21 -7.10
CA HIS A 20 12.50 19.24 -6.75
C HIS A 20 12.49 18.01 -7.65
N THR A 21 12.63 18.18 -8.97
CA THR A 21 12.59 17.07 -9.93
C THR A 21 13.76 16.11 -9.73
N ALA A 22 14.98 16.64 -9.64
CA ALA A 22 16.17 15.80 -9.39
C ALA A 22 16.06 15.06 -8.06
N TYR A 23 15.56 15.71 -7.00
CA TYR A 23 15.30 15.05 -5.73
C TYR A 23 14.32 13.87 -5.87
N VAL A 24 13.19 14.08 -6.53
CA VAL A 24 12.17 13.03 -6.71
C VAL A 24 12.72 11.86 -7.52
N VAL A 25 13.41 12.12 -8.62
CA VAL A 25 14.01 11.07 -9.45
C VAL A 25 15.06 10.28 -8.67
N THR A 26 16.01 10.95 -8.02
CA THR A 26 17.06 10.29 -7.23
C THR A 26 16.45 9.47 -6.09
N PHE A 27 15.49 10.04 -5.37
CA PHE A 27 14.80 9.34 -4.28
C PHE A 27 14.06 8.11 -4.78
N SER A 28 13.35 8.21 -5.92
CA SER A 28 12.62 7.07 -6.51
C SER A 28 13.56 5.96 -6.97
N VAL A 29 14.63 6.30 -7.69
CA VAL A 29 15.62 5.32 -8.15
C VAL A 29 16.30 4.63 -6.97
N THR A 30 16.73 5.40 -5.96
CA THR A 30 17.35 4.83 -4.74
C THR A 30 16.36 3.92 -4.00
N SER A 31 15.09 4.32 -3.91
CA SER A 31 14.06 3.51 -3.26
C SER A 31 13.80 2.20 -3.99
N LEU A 32 13.75 2.22 -5.32
CA LEU A 32 13.59 1.01 -6.13
C LEU A 32 14.80 0.09 -6.02
N PHE A 33 16.01 0.66 -6.03
CA PHE A 33 17.23 -0.12 -5.81
C PHE A 33 17.25 -0.79 -4.43
N LEU A 34 16.94 -0.03 -3.38
CA LEU A 34 16.88 -0.57 -2.01
C LEU A 34 15.79 -1.63 -1.86
N LEU A 35 14.63 -1.45 -2.52
CA LEU A 35 13.58 -2.46 -2.53
C LEU A 35 14.04 -3.75 -3.21
N GLY A 36 14.67 -3.63 -4.40
CA GLY A 36 15.25 -4.78 -5.11
C GLY A 36 16.32 -5.50 -4.27
N TRP A 37 17.17 -4.74 -3.60
CA TRP A 37 18.16 -5.33 -2.69
C TRP A 37 17.51 -6.06 -1.52
N VAL A 38 16.52 -5.47 -0.87
CA VAL A 38 15.79 -6.13 0.24
C VAL A 38 15.13 -7.43 -0.25
N ILE A 39 14.50 -7.43 -1.43
CA ILE A 39 13.92 -8.64 -2.02
C ILE A 39 15.01 -9.69 -2.28
N TYR A 40 16.17 -9.27 -2.78
CA TYR A 40 17.31 -10.17 -3.00
C TYR A 40 17.77 -10.81 -1.68
N GLU A 41 17.99 -10.02 -0.64
CA GLU A 41 18.43 -10.50 0.67
C GLU A 41 17.40 -11.44 1.32
N VAL A 42 16.11 -11.10 1.25
CA VAL A 42 15.02 -11.97 1.76
C VAL A 42 15.04 -13.35 1.08
N ARG A 43 15.36 -13.41 -0.22
CA ARG A 43 15.42 -14.67 -0.98
C ARG A 43 16.67 -15.50 -0.69
N HIS A 44 17.75 -14.89 -0.17
CA HIS A 44 19.03 -15.56 0.08
C HIS A 44 19.33 -15.72 1.58
N ALA A 45 18.48 -15.21 2.45
CA ALA A 45 18.62 -15.35 3.89
C ALA A 45 18.39 -16.81 4.34
N ASP A 46 19.03 -17.18 5.45
CA ASP A 46 18.81 -18.47 6.09
C ASP A 46 17.34 -18.63 6.49
N PHE A 47 16.77 -19.79 6.17
CA PHE A 47 15.39 -20.09 6.47
C PHE A 47 15.23 -20.52 7.94
N ILE A 48 14.68 -19.62 8.75
CA ILE A 48 14.37 -19.90 10.16
C ILE A 48 12.86 -20.09 10.28
N THR A 49 12.42 -21.35 10.38
CA THR A 49 11.00 -21.72 10.45
C THR A 49 10.34 -21.20 11.74
N LEU A 50 9.28 -20.44 11.60
CA LEU A 50 8.36 -20.02 12.68
C LEU A 50 7.12 -20.92 12.72
N TRP A 51 6.57 -21.27 11.55
CA TRP A 51 5.48 -22.23 11.37
C TRP A 51 5.60 -22.94 10.01
N PRO A 52 5.06 -24.17 9.88
CA PRO A 52 5.10 -24.90 8.62
C PRO A 52 4.16 -24.27 7.58
N TYR A 53 4.53 -24.42 6.32
CA TYR A 53 3.66 -24.10 5.19
C TYR A 53 2.56 -25.14 5.01
N GLU A 54 1.33 -24.67 4.81
CA GLU A 54 0.15 -25.46 4.49
C GLU A 54 -0.56 -24.87 3.27
N ILE A 55 -1.10 -25.72 2.39
CA ILE A 55 -1.71 -25.28 1.11
C ILE A 55 -2.82 -24.24 1.31
N TRP A 56 -3.65 -24.40 2.34
CA TRP A 56 -4.74 -23.46 2.64
C TRP A 56 -4.28 -22.03 2.90
N GLN A 57 -3.04 -21.85 3.30
CA GLN A 57 -2.46 -20.53 3.59
C GLN A 57 -2.41 -19.64 2.33
N ASN A 58 -2.21 -20.23 1.15
CA ASN A 58 -2.26 -19.48 -0.10
C ASN A 58 -3.66 -18.92 -0.39
N HIS A 59 -4.73 -19.59 0.01
CA HIS A 59 -6.08 -19.05 -0.13
C HIS A 59 -6.27 -17.77 0.69
N VAL A 60 -5.61 -17.66 1.84
CA VAL A 60 -5.61 -16.41 2.63
C VAL A 60 -4.96 -15.29 1.83
N THR A 61 -3.77 -15.53 1.27
CA THR A 61 -3.08 -14.53 0.43
C THR A 61 -3.94 -14.10 -0.76
N LEU A 62 -4.46 -15.07 -1.51
CA LEU A 62 -5.32 -14.80 -2.69
C LEU A 62 -6.55 -13.97 -2.30
N THR A 63 -7.18 -14.29 -1.15
CA THR A 63 -8.35 -13.57 -0.65
C THR A 63 -8.00 -12.13 -0.24
N PHE A 64 -6.86 -11.90 0.41
CA PHE A 64 -6.44 -10.56 0.84
C PHE A 64 -5.92 -9.71 -0.32
N MET A 65 -5.30 -10.33 -1.33
CA MET A 65 -4.73 -9.63 -2.47
C MET A 65 -5.79 -9.00 -3.38
N LEU A 66 -6.94 -9.63 -3.57
CA LEU A 66 -7.99 -9.07 -4.41
C LEU A 66 -8.48 -7.70 -3.88
N PRO A 67 -8.94 -7.56 -2.63
CA PRO A 67 -9.30 -6.26 -2.10
C PRO A 67 -8.11 -5.29 -2.01
N ALA A 68 -6.89 -5.76 -1.77
CA ALA A 68 -5.70 -4.90 -1.80
C ALA A 68 -5.50 -4.26 -3.18
N CYS A 69 -5.60 -5.04 -4.26
CA CYS A 69 -5.50 -4.55 -5.64
C CYS A 69 -6.63 -3.57 -5.99
N ILE A 70 -7.86 -3.83 -5.55
CA ILE A 70 -8.99 -2.91 -5.75
C ILE A 70 -8.76 -1.58 -5.01
N LEU A 71 -8.25 -1.62 -3.79
CA LEU A 71 -7.91 -0.43 -3.02
C LEU A 71 -6.78 0.38 -3.65
N TRP A 72 -5.77 -0.28 -4.21
CA TRP A 72 -4.68 0.38 -4.96
C TRP A 72 -5.20 1.02 -6.24
N ALA A 73 -6.03 0.32 -6.99
CA ALA A 73 -6.70 0.88 -8.18
C ALA A 73 -7.53 2.12 -7.82
N ALA A 74 -8.35 2.03 -6.77
CA ALA A 74 -9.13 3.17 -6.29
C ALA A 74 -8.25 4.35 -5.84
N ALA A 75 -7.11 4.08 -5.17
CA ALA A 75 -6.16 5.11 -4.76
C ALA A 75 -5.52 5.86 -5.94
N ILE A 76 -5.38 5.20 -7.09
CA ILE A 76 -4.84 5.79 -8.32
C ILE A 76 -5.91 6.60 -9.05
N ILE A 77 -7.12 6.05 -9.16
CA ILE A 77 -8.21 6.66 -9.95
C ILE A 77 -8.87 7.80 -9.20
N GLN A 78 -9.21 7.58 -7.92
CA GLN A 78 -10.01 8.50 -7.11
C GLN A 78 -9.17 9.52 -6.34
N PRO A 79 -9.68 10.73 -6.11
CA PRO A 79 -9.01 11.71 -5.26
C PRO A 79 -8.98 11.26 -3.79
N CYS A 80 -7.76 11.23 -3.21
CA CYS A 80 -7.52 10.90 -1.82
C CYS A 80 -6.72 12.04 -1.14
N PRO A 81 -7.38 13.15 -0.74
CA PRO A 81 -6.70 14.38 -0.34
C PRO A 81 -5.82 14.23 0.89
N LEU A 82 -6.20 13.36 1.84
CA LEU A 82 -5.44 13.12 3.07
C LEU A 82 -4.38 12.02 2.91
N SER A 83 -4.39 11.27 1.81
CA SER A 83 -3.52 10.12 1.59
C SER A 83 -2.39 10.38 0.59
N ILE A 84 -1.67 9.31 0.27
CA ILE A 84 -0.77 9.20 -0.88
C ILE A 84 -1.64 8.96 -2.11
N GLY A 85 -1.33 9.63 -3.24
CA GLY A 85 -2.06 9.52 -4.50
C GLY A 85 -2.63 10.85 -4.97
N ARG A 86 -3.65 10.78 -5.83
CA ARG A 86 -4.28 11.95 -6.45
C ARG A 86 -5.02 12.80 -5.41
N LYS A 87 -4.79 14.11 -5.44
CA LYS A 87 -5.42 15.06 -4.49
C LYS A 87 -6.46 15.95 -5.16
N LYS A 88 -6.22 16.34 -6.42
CA LYS A 88 -7.09 17.25 -7.16
C LYS A 88 -8.42 16.59 -7.52
N GLY A 89 -9.51 17.36 -7.41
CA GLY A 89 -10.86 16.95 -7.79
C GLY A 89 -11.62 16.21 -6.69
N PHE A 90 -11.21 16.32 -5.43
CA PHE A 90 -12.00 15.83 -4.30
C PHE A 90 -13.27 16.66 -4.13
N ASP A 91 -14.40 15.98 -4.01
CA ASP A 91 -15.73 16.56 -3.74
C ASP A 91 -16.26 15.96 -2.45
N PRO A 92 -16.41 16.75 -1.37
CA PRO A 92 -16.96 16.26 -0.10
C PRO A 92 -18.36 15.67 -0.21
N ALA A 93 -19.17 16.12 -1.17
CA ALA A 93 -20.51 15.57 -1.41
C ALA A 93 -20.45 14.17 -2.07
N ARG A 94 -19.39 13.88 -2.80
CA ARG A 94 -19.14 12.61 -3.48
C ARG A 94 -17.74 12.06 -3.16
N PRO A 95 -17.46 11.72 -1.89
CA PRO A 95 -16.13 11.37 -1.44
C PRO A 95 -15.58 10.03 -1.98
N GLY A 96 -16.39 9.23 -2.70
CA GLY A 96 -15.95 7.98 -3.31
C GLY A 96 -15.33 7.02 -2.31
N ILE A 97 -14.11 6.51 -2.63
CA ILE A 97 -13.36 5.57 -1.78
C ILE A 97 -13.12 6.09 -0.36
N ASN A 98 -13.11 7.43 -0.16
CA ASN A 98 -12.92 8.01 1.14
C ASN A 98 -14.12 7.80 2.11
N ARG A 99 -15.24 7.24 1.61
CA ARG A 99 -16.34 6.72 2.45
C ARG A 99 -15.94 5.44 3.18
N LEU A 100 -15.12 4.60 2.53
CA LEU A 100 -14.58 3.39 3.12
C LEU A 100 -13.32 3.70 3.94
N THR A 101 -12.37 4.39 3.32
CA THR A 101 -11.09 4.74 3.97
C THR A 101 -10.45 5.97 3.35
N ARG A 102 -9.88 6.84 4.21
CA ARG A 102 -9.07 7.98 3.79
C ARG A 102 -7.74 7.57 3.15
N HIS A 103 -7.28 6.35 3.42
CA HIS A 103 -5.94 5.89 3.05
C HIS A 103 -5.98 4.54 2.29
N PRO A 104 -6.63 4.48 1.10
CA PRO A 104 -6.83 3.22 0.40
C PRO A 104 -5.50 2.55 0.01
N LEU A 105 -4.46 3.32 -0.35
CA LEU A 105 -3.15 2.77 -0.66
C LEU A 105 -2.52 2.06 0.54
N LEU A 106 -2.58 2.69 1.72
CA LEU A 106 -2.04 2.12 2.95
C LEU A 106 -2.86 0.92 3.45
N LEU A 107 -4.19 0.97 3.31
CA LEU A 107 -5.05 -0.15 3.64
C LEU A 107 -4.75 -1.36 2.74
N GLY A 108 -4.59 -1.14 1.43
CA GLY A 108 -4.16 -2.19 0.50
C GLY A 108 -2.78 -2.75 0.84
N MET A 109 -1.83 -1.90 1.24
CA MET A 109 -0.50 -2.35 1.68
C MET A 109 -0.55 -3.17 2.98
N MET A 110 -1.42 -2.78 3.92
CA MET A 110 -1.66 -3.56 5.13
C MET A 110 -2.24 -4.94 4.81
N LEU A 111 -3.25 -5.01 3.93
CA LEU A 111 -3.84 -6.28 3.50
C LEU A 111 -2.83 -7.16 2.76
N TRP A 112 -2.01 -6.58 1.87
CA TRP A 112 -0.92 -7.28 1.20
C TRP A 112 0.06 -7.89 2.20
N GLY A 113 0.53 -7.11 3.18
CA GLY A 113 1.46 -7.60 4.20
C GLY A 113 0.85 -8.72 5.05
N LEU A 114 -0.37 -8.52 5.57
CA LEU A 114 -1.07 -9.53 6.37
C LEU A 114 -1.31 -10.83 5.58
N GLY A 115 -1.76 -10.72 4.32
CA GLY A 115 -1.99 -11.89 3.48
C GLY A 115 -0.71 -12.69 3.21
N HIS A 116 0.43 -12.02 3.03
CA HIS A 116 1.70 -12.68 2.75
C HIS A 116 2.40 -13.24 3.99
N ILE A 117 2.12 -12.74 5.19
CA ILE A 117 2.66 -13.34 6.43
C ILE A 117 2.26 -14.80 6.53
N VAL A 118 1.00 -15.14 6.23
CA VAL A 118 0.43 -16.45 6.53
C VAL A 118 1.16 -17.60 5.83
N PRO A 119 1.40 -17.59 4.50
CA PRO A 119 2.12 -18.69 3.82
C PRO A 119 3.65 -18.61 3.96
N ASN A 120 4.18 -17.47 4.44
CA ASN A 120 5.62 -17.27 4.57
C ASN A 120 6.02 -17.41 6.04
N GLY A 121 6.07 -18.66 6.52
CA GLY A 121 6.33 -19.01 7.91
C GLY A 121 7.81 -18.98 8.31
N ASP A 122 8.63 -18.13 7.70
CA ASP A 122 10.01 -17.89 8.08
C ASP A 122 10.22 -16.52 8.73
N LEU A 123 11.26 -16.41 9.56
CA LEU A 123 11.54 -15.21 10.33
C LEU A 123 11.76 -13.97 9.45
N VAL A 124 12.49 -14.11 8.35
CA VAL A 124 12.87 -12.97 7.50
C VAL A 124 11.66 -12.45 6.74
N ALA A 125 10.85 -13.33 6.17
CA ALA A 125 9.59 -12.98 5.53
C ALA A 125 8.60 -12.37 6.54
N PHE A 126 8.50 -12.93 7.74
CA PHE A 126 7.70 -12.37 8.83
C PHE A 126 8.13 -10.93 9.18
N MET A 127 9.43 -10.67 9.29
CA MET A 127 9.95 -9.32 9.54
C MET A 127 9.66 -8.37 8.37
N PHE A 128 9.76 -8.84 7.13
CA PHE A 128 9.52 -8.03 5.94
C PHE A 128 8.04 -7.66 5.80
N PHE A 129 7.14 -8.64 5.77
CA PHE A 129 5.71 -8.41 5.60
C PHE A 129 5.08 -7.78 6.85
N GLY A 130 5.50 -8.21 8.04
CA GLY A 130 5.09 -7.62 9.31
C GLY A 130 5.55 -6.17 9.43
N GLY A 131 6.80 -5.88 9.08
CA GLY A 131 7.34 -4.53 9.03
C GLY A 131 6.57 -3.63 8.05
N ALA A 132 6.22 -4.13 6.86
CA ALA A 132 5.40 -3.42 5.88
C ALA A 132 3.98 -3.14 6.43
N THR A 133 3.38 -4.11 7.12
CA THR A 133 2.08 -3.97 7.77
C THR A 133 2.12 -2.88 8.85
N VAL A 134 3.10 -2.92 9.75
CA VAL A 134 3.29 -1.91 10.80
C VAL A 134 3.54 -0.53 10.20
N PHE A 135 4.35 -0.46 9.14
CA PHE A 135 4.61 0.79 8.40
C PHE A 135 3.31 1.36 7.80
N ALA A 136 2.47 0.52 7.19
CA ALA A 136 1.19 0.94 6.64
C ALA A 136 0.24 1.46 7.73
N ILE A 137 0.15 0.75 8.86
CA ILE A 137 -0.65 1.16 10.02
C ILE A 137 -0.16 2.50 10.58
N ALA A 138 1.14 2.66 10.83
CA ALA A 138 1.71 3.91 11.30
C ALA A 138 1.50 5.05 10.29
N GLY A 139 1.47 4.73 9.00
CA GLY A 139 1.20 5.66 7.90
C GLY A 139 -0.15 6.34 7.99
N PHE A 140 -1.19 5.68 8.50
CA PHE A 140 -2.52 6.29 8.69
C PHE A 140 -2.44 7.56 9.54
N TRP A 141 -1.85 7.47 10.74
CA TRP A 141 -1.72 8.62 11.63
C TRP A 141 -0.70 9.63 11.13
N ARG A 142 0.42 9.15 10.59
CA ARG A 142 1.49 10.02 10.09
C ARG A 142 1.01 10.90 8.94
N MET A 143 0.24 10.35 8.00
CA MET A 143 -0.31 11.12 6.88
C MET A 143 -1.31 12.18 7.34
N GLU A 144 -2.22 11.82 8.25
CA GLU A 144 -3.18 12.77 8.82
C GLU A 144 -2.45 13.93 9.55
N GLN A 145 -1.42 13.63 10.36
CA GLN A 145 -0.61 14.65 11.04
C GLN A 145 0.11 15.59 10.06
N ILE A 146 0.68 15.03 8.99
CA ILE A 146 1.34 15.84 7.95
C ILE A 146 0.33 16.76 7.27
N ARG A 147 -0.87 16.26 6.93
CA ARG A 147 -1.92 17.05 6.29
C ARG A 147 -2.45 18.14 7.20
N ALA A 148 -2.73 17.82 8.46
CA ALA A 148 -3.16 18.79 9.46
C ALA A 148 -2.20 19.97 9.63
N ARG A 149 -0.90 19.77 9.43
CA ARG A 149 0.12 20.82 9.55
C ARG A 149 0.30 21.68 8.30
N HIS A 150 -0.10 21.18 7.11
CA HIS A 150 0.21 21.83 5.82
C HIS A 150 -1.04 22.26 5.05
N MET A 151 -2.23 22.00 5.57
CA MET A 151 -3.50 22.41 4.97
C MET A 151 -4.13 23.52 5.80
N ASP A 152 -5.00 24.31 5.15
CA ASP A 152 -5.87 25.22 5.87
C ASP A 152 -6.77 24.44 6.83
N VAL A 153 -7.02 25.02 8.02
CA VAL A 153 -7.77 24.35 9.11
C VAL A 153 -9.20 24.06 8.69
N ALA A 154 -9.87 25.00 8.00
CA ALA A 154 -11.24 24.83 7.57
C ALA A 154 -11.35 23.79 6.46
N GLU A 155 -10.42 23.79 5.49
CA GLU A 155 -10.32 22.79 4.43
C GLU A 155 -10.09 21.38 5.03
N TYR A 156 -9.11 21.25 5.93
CA TYR A 156 -8.81 19.99 6.59
C TYR A 156 -10.02 19.42 7.33
N LYS A 157 -10.73 20.27 8.08
CA LYS A 157 -11.94 19.89 8.82
C LYS A 157 -13.06 19.45 7.88
N ALA A 158 -13.32 20.19 6.80
CA ALA A 158 -14.34 19.82 5.80
C ALA A 158 -14.06 18.46 5.16
N ILE A 159 -12.79 18.14 4.89
CA ILE A 159 -12.40 16.82 4.38
C ILE A 159 -12.62 15.74 5.44
N LEU A 160 -12.27 15.98 6.69
CA LEU A 160 -12.47 15.02 7.79
C LEU A 160 -13.95 14.67 7.98
N ASP A 161 -14.83 15.65 7.90
CA ASP A 161 -16.28 15.46 8.07
C ASP A 161 -16.87 14.61 6.94
N GLY A 162 -16.39 14.79 5.71
CA GLY A 162 -16.83 14.06 4.52
C GLY A 162 -16.22 12.65 4.35
N THR A 163 -15.19 12.30 5.12
CA THR A 163 -14.40 11.09 4.92
C THR A 163 -14.35 10.21 6.17
N ARG A 164 -13.94 8.93 6.02
CA ARG A 164 -13.81 8.01 7.15
C ARG A 164 -12.40 7.44 7.21
N ARG A 165 -11.88 7.19 8.40
CA ARG A 165 -10.61 6.48 8.57
C ARG A 165 -10.76 5.03 8.15
N PHE A 166 -11.84 4.39 8.58
CA PHE A 166 -12.32 3.10 8.11
C PHE A 166 -13.80 2.94 8.43
N ASP A 167 -14.61 2.60 7.43
CA ASP A 167 -16.05 2.33 7.57
C ASP A 167 -16.51 1.40 6.44
N VAL A 168 -16.73 0.13 6.77
CA VAL A 168 -17.19 -0.88 5.80
C VAL A 168 -18.54 -0.53 5.18
N ALA A 169 -19.42 0.19 5.91
CA ALA A 169 -20.68 0.67 5.37
C ALA A 169 -20.50 1.62 4.17
N GLY A 170 -19.30 2.18 3.99
CA GLY A 170 -18.95 2.96 2.80
C GLY A 170 -19.09 2.19 1.50
N LEU A 171 -18.90 0.86 1.51
CA LEU A 171 -19.08 0.01 0.33
C LEU A 171 -20.53 0.04 -0.17
N ALA A 172 -21.50 -0.11 0.73
CA ALA A 172 -22.92 -0.02 0.40
C ALA A 172 -23.34 1.38 -0.07
N LYS A 173 -22.55 2.42 0.27
CA LYS A 173 -22.77 3.82 -0.13
C LYS A 173 -22.02 4.20 -1.42
N GLY A 174 -21.52 3.22 -2.20
CA GLY A 174 -20.84 3.46 -3.46
C GLY A 174 -19.42 4.02 -3.34
N ALA A 175 -18.65 3.55 -2.35
CA ALA A 175 -17.23 3.90 -2.20
C ALA A 175 -16.39 3.45 -3.40
N LEU A 176 -16.77 2.36 -4.04
CA LEU A 176 -16.10 1.78 -5.22
C LEU A 176 -17.02 1.84 -6.45
N GLY A 177 -16.45 2.28 -7.56
CA GLY A 177 -17.08 2.23 -8.86
C GLY A 177 -16.59 1.02 -9.68
N TRP A 178 -17.27 0.73 -10.80
CA TRP A 178 -16.91 -0.38 -11.70
C TRP A 178 -15.48 -0.27 -12.25
N ARG A 179 -14.97 0.95 -12.44
CA ARG A 179 -13.58 1.21 -12.89
C ARG A 179 -12.55 0.80 -11.84
N ASP A 180 -12.83 1.08 -10.57
CA ASP A 180 -11.95 0.70 -9.46
C ASP A 180 -11.85 -0.82 -9.36
N ILE A 181 -13.00 -1.49 -9.46
CA ILE A 181 -13.10 -2.95 -9.40
C ILE A 181 -12.44 -3.58 -10.63
N GLY A 182 -12.75 -3.11 -11.83
CA GLY A 182 -12.19 -3.65 -13.08
C GLY A 182 -10.67 -3.51 -13.15
N LEU A 183 -10.14 -2.32 -12.83
CA LEU A 183 -8.69 -2.12 -12.77
C LEU A 183 -8.04 -2.91 -11.62
N GLY A 184 -8.72 -3.03 -10.48
CA GLY A 184 -8.25 -3.85 -9.37
C GLY A 184 -8.15 -5.33 -9.71
N ILE A 185 -9.15 -5.87 -10.41
CA ILE A 185 -9.12 -7.26 -10.92
C ILE A 185 -8.00 -7.42 -11.95
N LEU A 186 -7.85 -6.49 -12.89
CA LEU A 186 -6.76 -6.51 -13.86
C LEU A 186 -5.40 -6.53 -13.17
N LEU A 187 -5.20 -5.68 -12.18
CA LEU A 187 -3.97 -5.61 -11.40
C LEU A 187 -3.71 -6.92 -10.66
N TYR A 188 -4.75 -7.51 -10.07
CA TYR A 188 -4.67 -8.80 -9.40
C TYR A 188 -4.24 -9.92 -10.34
N VAL A 189 -4.85 -10.00 -11.53
CA VAL A 189 -4.49 -11.00 -12.56
C VAL A 189 -3.06 -10.80 -13.05
N VAL A 190 -2.65 -9.55 -13.26
CA VAL A 190 -1.26 -9.23 -13.67
C VAL A 190 -0.26 -9.67 -12.59
N PHE A 191 -0.56 -9.44 -11.31
CA PHE A 191 0.31 -9.87 -10.22
C PHE A 191 0.37 -11.39 -10.11
N LEU A 192 -0.75 -12.10 -10.24
CA LEU A 192 -0.75 -13.57 -10.28
C LEU A 192 0.10 -14.10 -11.42
N TRP A 193 -0.08 -13.54 -12.62
CA TRP A 193 0.69 -13.96 -13.81
C TRP A 193 2.18 -13.64 -13.67
N ALA A 194 2.54 -12.48 -13.15
CA ALA A 194 3.92 -12.04 -13.02
C ALA A 194 4.67 -12.72 -11.85
N HIS A 195 3.93 -13.20 -10.83
CA HIS A 195 4.51 -13.68 -9.58
C HIS A 195 5.54 -14.82 -9.76
N PRO A 196 5.32 -15.89 -10.56
CA PRO A 196 6.32 -16.92 -10.76
C PRO A 196 7.58 -16.40 -11.46
N TYR A 197 7.48 -15.41 -12.33
CA TYR A 197 8.62 -14.86 -13.06
C TYR A 197 9.45 -13.87 -12.21
N VAL A 198 8.80 -13.12 -11.34
CA VAL A 198 9.46 -12.06 -10.52
C VAL A 198 9.88 -12.61 -9.17
N ILE A 199 9.02 -13.40 -8.53
CA ILE A 199 9.22 -13.90 -7.17
C ILE A 199 9.74 -15.36 -7.18
N GLY A 200 9.40 -16.14 -8.22
CA GLY A 200 9.80 -17.54 -8.34
C GLY A 200 8.84 -18.52 -7.67
N VAL A 201 7.66 -18.07 -7.24
CA VAL A 201 6.60 -18.90 -6.63
C VAL A 201 5.31 -18.71 -7.43
N ASP A 202 4.61 -19.79 -7.75
CA ASP A 202 3.28 -19.73 -8.37
C ASP A 202 2.18 -19.80 -7.30
N PRO A 203 1.52 -18.69 -6.96
CA PRO A 203 0.46 -18.70 -5.96
C PRO A 203 -0.83 -19.37 -6.47
N SER A 204 -0.98 -19.56 -7.77
CA SER A 204 -2.16 -20.19 -8.39
C SER A 204 -2.07 -21.72 -8.45
N ALA A 205 -0.91 -22.32 -8.18
CA ALA A 205 -0.72 -23.77 -8.21
C ALA A 205 -1.69 -24.53 -7.28
N VAL A 206 -2.25 -23.86 -6.28
CA VAL A 206 -3.24 -24.43 -5.34
C VAL A 206 -4.67 -24.44 -5.88
N ILE A 207 -4.96 -23.78 -7.01
CA ILE A 207 -6.31 -23.67 -7.57
C ILE A 207 -6.61 -24.83 -8.51
N GLY A 208 -5.57 -25.52 -8.99
CA GLY A 208 -5.66 -26.61 -9.97
C GLY A 208 -5.43 -28.04 -9.40
N GLY A 209 -5.35 -28.21 -8.09
CA GLY A 209 -5.13 -29.50 -7.42
C GLY A 209 -6.41 -30.08 -6.84
#